data_75306fe9bff9a818de6f5df225afefbf
#
_entry.id   75306fe9bff9a818de6f5df225afefbf
#
_cell.length_a   1.000
_cell.length_b   1.000
_cell.length_c   1.000
_cell.angle_alpha   90.00
_cell.angle_beta   90.00
_cell.angle_gamma   90.00
#
_symmetry.space_group_name_H-M   'P 1'
#
loop_
_entity.id
_entity.type
_entity.pdbx_description
1 polymer ?
#
loop_
_entity_poly.entity_id
_entity_poly.type
_entity_poly.pdbx_seq_one_letter_code
_entity_poly.pdbx_strand_id
1 'polypeptide(L)'
;MTEVADGSISFDHVDFSYTDENGDKTHVLKDITLDIKSGEVIGILGGTGSGKSSLVQLIPRLYDVEAGHVKVAGHDVKDYDLDSLRKQVAMVLQTNVLFSGTIKENMRWGNKQATDEEIIEACKIAQADEFIQEFKDGYDTKIERGGANVSGGQRQRLCIARALLMNPKILILDDSTSAVDTKTDSLIASRFRIKS
;
A
#
# COMPACT_ATOMS: atom_id res chain seq x y z
N MET A 1 -13.59 -13.89 -9.19
CA MET A 1 -14.27 -13.37 -7.99
C MET A 1 -14.15 -11.86 -7.97
N THR A 2 -15.16 -11.17 -7.46
CA THR A 2 -15.23 -9.69 -7.46
C THR A 2 -15.23 -9.08 -6.06
N GLU A 3 -15.23 -9.88 -5.00
CA GLU A 3 -15.28 -9.41 -3.62
C GLU A 3 -14.18 -10.09 -2.80
N VAL A 4 -13.44 -9.26 -2.03
CA VAL A 4 -12.47 -9.69 -1.03
C VAL A 4 -13.14 -9.59 0.34
N ALA A 5 -13.39 -10.73 0.97
CA ALA A 5 -14.17 -10.80 2.20
C ALA A 5 -13.44 -10.15 3.39
N ASP A 6 -12.16 -10.44 3.56
CA ASP A 6 -11.34 -9.95 4.66
C ASP A 6 -9.89 -9.68 4.25
N GLY A 7 -9.03 -9.31 5.19
CA GLY A 7 -7.62 -9.00 4.95
C GLY A 7 -6.66 -10.14 5.28
N SER A 8 -7.14 -11.39 5.38
CA SER A 8 -6.25 -12.53 5.60
C SER A 8 -5.44 -12.85 4.35
N ILE A 9 -4.18 -13.26 4.56
CA ILE A 9 -3.23 -13.58 3.48
C ILE A 9 -2.56 -14.90 3.83
N SER A 10 -2.39 -15.79 2.84
CA SER A 10 -1.51 -16.93 3.00
C SER A 10 -0.63 -17.14 1.78
N PHE A 11 0.61 -17.51 2.04
CA PHE A 11 1.58 -18.02 1.08
C PHE A 11 1.73 -19.51 1.37
N ASP A 12 1.57 -20.35 0.37
CA ASP A 12 1.58 -21.80 0.48
C ASP A 12 2.63 -22.36 -0.48
N HIS A 13 3.82 -22.67 0.04
CA HIS A 13 4.98 -23.18 -0.70
C HIS A 13 5.30 -22.35 -1.97
N VAL A 14 5.40 -21.03 -1.81
CA VAL A 14 5.57 -20.09 -2.93
C VAL A 14 7.00 -20.01 -3.39
N ASP A 15 7.21 -20.27 -4.69
CA ASP A 15 8.44 -19.96 -5.41
C ASP A 15 8.21 -18.82 -6.41
N PHE A 16 9.16 -17.88 -6.49
CA PHE A 16 9.08 -16.77 -7.42
C PHE A 16 10.46 -16.38 -7.97
N SER A 17 10.50 -16.15 -9.28
CA SER A 17 11.65 -15.61 -10.01
C SER A 17 11.24 -14.50 -10.93
N TYR A 18 12.12 -13.52 -11.12
CA TYR A 18 12.01 -12.61 -12.26
C TYR A 18 12.57 -13.29 -13.51
N THR A 19 11.90 -13.10 -14.63
CA THR A 19 12.39 -13.53 -15.96
C THR A 19 12.72 -12.29 -16.76
N ASP A 20 13.93 -12.19 -17.28
CA ASP A 20 14.37 -11.09 -18.13
C ASP A 20 13.89 -11.26 -19.59
N GLU A 21 14.22 -10.28 -20.44
CA GLU A 21 13.86 -10.28 -21.87
C GLU A 21 14.48 -11.45 -22.65
N ASN A 22 15.58 -12.02 -22.16
CA ASN A 22 16.29 -13.16 -22.76
C ASN A 22 15.72 -14.51 -22.28
N GLY A 23 14.82 -14.50 -21.31
CA GLY A 23 14.27 -15.70 -20.68
C GLY A 23 15.09 -16.23 -19.51
N ASP A 24 16.15 -15.50 -19.09
CA ASP A 24 16.95 -15.88 -17.93
C ASP A 24 16.20 -15.60 -16.64
N LYS A 25 16.22 -16.58 -15.72
CA LYS A 25 15.50 -16.51 -14.46
C LYS A 25 16.42 -16.13 -13.30
N THR A 26 15.98 -15.14 -12.52
CA THR A 26 16.60 -14.78 -11.24
C THR A 26 15.67 -15.19 -10.11
N HIS A 27 16.05 -16.23 -9.37
CA HIS A 27 15.32 -16.71 -8.19
C HIS A 27 15.34 -15.67 -7.09
N VAL A 28 14.16 -15.36 -6.52
CA VAL A 28 14.01 -14.35 -5.48
C VAL A 28 13.36 -14.92 -4.22
N LEU A 29 12.32 -15.72 -4.36
CA LEU A 29 11.62 -16.37 -3.25
C LEU A 29 11.61 -17.88 -3.47
N LYS A 30 11.86 -18.63 -2.38
CA LYS A 30 11.89 -20.09 -2.42
C LYS A 30 11.18 -20.67 -1.22
N ASP A 31 10.18 -21.51 -1.50
CA ASP A 31 9.40 -22.26 -0.51
C ASP A 31 8.83 -21.41 0.63
N ILE A 32 8.27 -20.25 0.27
CA ILE A 32 7.71 -19.34 1.25
C ILE A 32 6.35 -19.85 1.71
N THR A 33 6.24 -20.11 3.03
CA THR A 33 5.00 -20.47 3.70
C THR A 33 4.75 -19.51 4.86
N LEU A 34 3.62 -18.80 4.82
CA LEU A 34 3.27 -17.76 5.77
C LEU A 34 1.76 -17.59 5.82
N ASP A 35 1.20 -17.51 7.02
CA ASP A 35 -0.20 -17.18 7.25
C ASP A 35 -0.33 -15.90 8.06
N ILE A 36 -1.12 -14.95 7.58
CA ILE A 36 -1.43 -13.67 8.21
C ILE A 36 -2.94 -13.58 8.38
N LYS A 37 -3.40 -13.35 9.59
CA LYS A 37 -4.82 -13.19 9.89
C LYS A 37 -5.29 -11.76 9.57
N SER A 38 -6.56 -11.61 9.26
CA SER A 38 -7.17 -10.29 9.10
C SER A 38 -6.98 -9.45 10.36
N GLY A 39 -6.58 -8.18 10.19
CA GLY A 39 -6.32 -7.24 11.28
C GLY A 39 -4.93 -7.37 11.93
N GLU A 40 -4.10 -8.32 11.53
CA GLU A 40 -2.69 -8.39 12.00
C GLU A 40 -1.83 -7.30 11.34
N VAL A 41 -0.85 -6.83 12.10
CA VAL A 41 0.21 -5.93 11.63
C VAL A 41 1.52 -6.71 11.60
N ILE A 42 2.08 -6.89 10.42
CA ILE A 42 3.28 -7.70 10.21
C ILE A 42 4.44 -6.83 9.73
N GLY A 43 5.56 -6.91 10.44
CA GLY A 43 6.83 -6.31 10.01
C GLY A 43 7.69 -7.33 9.26
N ILE A 44 8.09 -6.98 8.02
CA ILE A 44 8.98 -7.81 7.20
C ILE A 44 10.38 -7.20 7.24
N LEU A 45 11.32 -7.91 7.85
CA LEU A 45 12.70 -7.46 8.01
C LEU A 45 13.64 -8.22 7.07
N GLY A 46 14.64 -7.54 6.57
CA GLY A 46 15.67 -8.14 5.70
C GLY A 46 16.51 -7.07 5.02
N GLY A 47 17.71 -7.45 4.58
CA GLY A 47 18.62 -6.57 3.84
C GLY A 47 18.10 -6.17 2.46
N THR A 48 18.77 -5.21 1.83
CA THR A 48 18.50 -4.85 0.43
C THR A 48 18.65 -6.08 -0.47
N GLY A 49 17.70 -6.31 -1.38
CA GLY A 49 17.72 -7.46 -2.28
C GLY A 49 17.24 -8.78 -1.66
N SER A 50 16.75 -8.81 -0.43
CA SER A 50 16.25 -10.04 0.22
C SER A 50 14.85 -10.49 -0.26
N GLY A 51 14.24 -9.81 -1.23
CA GLY A 51 12.96 -10.20 -1.81
C GLY A 51 11.72 -9.64 -1.09
N LYS A 52 11.87 -8.72 -0.11
CA LYS A 52 10.73 -8.12 0.61
C LYS A 52 9.70 -7.49 -0.33
N SER A 53 10.14 -6.60 -1.20
CA SER A 53 9.26 -5.94 -2.18
C SER A 53 8.62 -6.95 -3.13
N SER A 54 9.37 -7.97 -3.56
CA SER A 54 8.83 -9.03 -4.40
C SER A 54 7.73 -9.81 -3.69
N LEU A 55 7.94 -10.15 -2.41
CA LEU A 55 6.94 -10.87 -1.60
C LEU A 55 5.61 -10.11 -1.54
N VAL A 56 5.66 -8.82 -1.17
CA VAL A 56 4.44 -8.03 -1.01
C VAL A 56 3.75 -7.71 -2.34
N GLN A 57 4.50 -7.64 -3.44
CA GLN A 57 3.97 -7.42 -4.79
C GLN A 57 3.18 -8.61 -5.35
N LEU A 58 3.36 -9.81 -4.80
CA LEU A 58 2.56 -10.99 -5.15
C LEU A 58 1.12 -10.91 -4.61
N ILE A 59 0.89 -10.18 -3.52
CA ILE A 59 -0.45 -10.06 -2.90
C ILE A 59 -1.45 -9.37 -3.84
N PRO A 60 -1.17 -8.18 -4.43
CA PRO A 60 -2.05 -7.57 -5.43
C PRO A 60 -1.88 -8.21 -6.82
N ARG A 61 -1.16 -9.32 -6.93
CA ARG A 61 -0.88 -10.03 -8.18
C ARG A 61 -0.27 -9.09 -9.24
N LEU A 62 0.81 -8.37 -8.86
CA LEU A 62 1.63 -7.66 -9.85
C LEU A 62 2.50 -8.63 -10.65
N TYR A 63 2.77 -9.81 -10.08
CA TYR A 63 3.45 -10.94 -10.71
C TYR A 63 2.74 -12.23 -10.34
N ASP A 64 2.84 -13.24 -11.19
CA ASP A 64 2.39 -14.60 -10.91
C ASP A 64 3.53 -15.45 -10.33
N VAL A 65 3.20 -16.35 -9.39
CA VAL A 65 4.16 -17.28 -8.79
C VAL A 65 4.52 -18.43 -9.74
N GLU A 66 5.72 -18.97 -9.63
CA GLU A 66 6.17 -20.14 -10.37
C GLU A 66 5.59 -21.44 -9.78
N ALA A 67 5.58 -21.54 -8.46
CA ALA A 67 4.99 -22.67 -7.72
C ALA A 67 4.29 -22.16 -6.48
N GLY A 68 3.43 -22.99 -5.91
CA GLY A 68 2.63 -22.66 -4.75
C GLY A 68 1.46 -21.71 -5.04
N HIS A 69 0.89 -21.18 -3.98
CA HIS A 69 -0.31 -20.36 -4.04
C HIS A 69 -0.19 -19.13 -3.11
N VAL A 70 -0.60 -17.98 -3.61
CA VAL A 70 -0.86 -16.79 -2.79
C VAL A 70 -2.36 -16.63 -2.68
N LYS A 71 -2.87 -16.60 -1.46
CA LYS A 71 -4.30 -16.50 -1.19
C LYS A 71 -4.61 -15.23 -0.40
N VAL A 72 -5.73 -14.59 -0.73
CA VAL A 72 -6.32 -13.46 0.00
C VAL A 72 -7.74 -13.85 0.36
N ALA A 73 -8.14 -13.64 1.61
CA ALA A 73 -9.45 -14.08 2.13
C ALA A 73 -9.76 -15.55 1.80
N GLY A 74 -8.75 -16.43 1.88
CA GLY A 74 -8.85 -17.87 1.63
C GLY A 74 -8.91 -18.31 0.16
N HIS A 75 -8.90 -17.36 -0.80
CA HIS A 75 -8.94 -17.66 -2.23
C HIS A 75 -7.66 -17.30 -2.95
N ASP A 76 -7.23 -18.08 -3.93
CA ASP A 76 -6.05 -17.79 -4.74
C ASP A 76 -6.21 -16.44 -5.44
N VAL A 77 -5.16 -15.62 -5.44
CA VAL A 77 -5.17 -14.31 -6.09
C VAL A 77 -5.45 -14.42 -7.60
N LYS A 78 -5.21 -15.59 -8.20
CA LYS A 78 -5.51 -15.88 -9.60
C LYS A 78 -7.00 -15.99 -9.90
N ASP A 79 -7.82 -16.29 -8.89
CA ASP A 79 -9.28 -16.46 -9.03
C ASP A 79 -10.04 -15.13 -8.96
N TYR A 80 -9.35 -14.06 -8.55
CA TYR A 80 -9.94 -12.72 -8.48
C TYR A 80 -9.89 -11.99 -9.83
N ASP A 81 -10.91 -11.18 -10.07
CA ASP A 81 -10.79 -10.06 -10.99
C ASP A 81 -9.72 -9.08 -10.48
N LEU A 82 -8.77 -8.72 -11.35
CA LEU A 82 -7.60 -7.93 -10.94
C LEU A 82 -7.95 -6.55 -10.38
N ASP A 83 -8.94 -5.89 -10.99
CA ASP A 83 -9.37 -4.57 -10.53
C ASP A 83 -10.03 -4.66 -9.16
N SER A 84 -10.81 -5.71 -8.92
CA SER A 84 -11.47 -5.96 -7.64
C SER A 84 -10.45 -6.28 -6.54
N LEU A 85 -9.46 -7.13 -6.82
CA LEU A 85 -8.37 -7.43 -5.88
C LEU A 85 -7.57 -6.17 -5.53
N ARG A 86 -7.11 -5.44 -6.56
CA ARG A 86 -6.25 -4.26 -6.39
C ARG A 86 -6.95 -3.07 -5.73
N LYS A 87 -8.27 -2.98 -5.78
CA LYS A 87 -9.03 -2.00 -5.01
C LYS A 87 -9.02 -2.30 -3.50
N GLN A 88 -8.84 -3.55 -3.12
CA GLN A 88 -8.82 -3.99 -1.72
C GLN A 88 -7.40 -4.17 -1.15
N VAL A 89 -6.38 -4.10 -1.99
CA VAL A 89 -4.96 -4.15 -1.61
C VAL A 89 -4.29 -2.83 -1.98
N ALA A 90 -4.25 -1.90 -1.04
CA ALA A 90 -3.54 -0.63 -1.25
C ALA A 90 -2.04 -0.81 -0.97
N MET A 91 -1.21 -0.27 -1.84
CA MET A 91 0.25 -0.31 -1.71
C MET A 91 0.84 1.09 -1.78
N VAL A 92 1.67 1.42 -0.80
CA VAL A 92 2.52 2.62 -0.80
C VAL A 92 3.94 2.16 -1.09
N LEU A 93 4.43 2.52 -2.28
CA LEU A 93 5.74 2.11 -2.76
C LEU A 93 6.85 3.00 -2.18
N GLN A 94 8.09 2.53 -2.25
CA GLN A 94 9.28 3.30 -1.91
C GLN A 94 9.36 4.61 -2.72
N THR A 95 9.04 4.56 -4.01
CA THR A 95 8.96 5.75 -4.86
C THR A 95 7.55 6.32 -4.81
N ASN A 96 7.40 7.39 -4.04
CA ASN A 96 6.12 8.07 -3.85
C ASN A 96 5.87 9.10 -4.95
N VAL A 97 4.77 8.95 -5.68
CA VAL A 97 4.39 9.85 -6.78
C VAL A 97 3.14 10.64 -6.42
N LEU A 98 3.24 11.97 -6.53
CA LEU A 98 2.11 12.88 -6.51
C LEU A 98 1.92 13.48 -7.89
N PHE A 99 0.67 13.75 -8.24
CA PHE A 99 0.29 14.36 -9.51
C PHE A 99 0.16 15.87 -9.37
N SER A 100 0.34 16.59 -10.47
CA SER A 100 0.05 18.02 -10.51
C SER A 100 -1.43 18.27 -10.23
N GLY A 101 -1.72 19.25 -9.36
CA GLY A 101 -3.07 19.55 -8.90
C GLY A 101 -3.05 19.88 -7.40
N THR A 102 -4.19 20.08 -6.79
CA THR A 102 -4.28 20.37 -5.35
C THR A 102 -4.01 19.11 -4.51
N ILE A 103 -3.76 19.30 -3.21
CA ILE A 103 -3.69 18.20 -2.26
C ILE A 103 -5.01 17.42 -2.27
N LYS A 104 -6.16 18.08 -2.24
CA LYS A 104 -7.48 17.41 -2.33
C LYS A 104 -7.62 16.56 -3.60
N GLU A 105 -7.22 17.08 -4.75
CA GLU A 105 -7.25 16.32 -6.00
C GLU A 105 -6.36 15.09 -5.92
N ASN A 106 -5.16 15.21 -5.34
CA ASN A 106 -4.28 14.06 -5.10
C ASN A 106 -4.92 13.01 -4.18
N MET A 107 -5.61 13.43 -3.14
CA MET A 107 -6.33 12.51 -2.24
C MET A 107 -7.47 11.78 -2.96
N ARG A 108 -8.20 12.46 -3.84
CA ARG A 108 -9.29 11.87 -4.63
C ARG A 108 -8.86 10.84 -5.67
N TRP A 109 -7.56 10.71 -5.96
CA TRP A 109 -7.05 9.54 -6.68
C TRP A 109 -7.22 8.23 -5.90
N GLY A 110 -7.27 8.27 -4.56
CA GLY A 110 -7.60 7.11 -3.73
C GLY A 110 -9.10 6.80 -3.72
N ASN A 111 -9.93 7.87 -3.65
CA ASN A 111 -11.39 7.75 -3.72
C ASN A 111 -11.98 9.04 -4.32
N LYS A 112 -12.50 8.94 -5.54
CA LYS A 112 -13.06 10.08 -6.29
C LYS A 112 -14.23 10.75 -5.60
N GLN A 113 -14.96 10.01 -4.75
CA GLN A 113 -16.15 10.47 -4.03
C GLN A 113 -15.85 10.89 -2.59
N ALA A 114 -14.57 10.88 -2.17
CA ALA A 114 -14.19 11.25 -0.81
C ALA A 114 -14.65 12.67 -0.49
N THR A 115 -15.34 12.83 0.63
CA THR A 115 -15.69 14.14 1.19
C THR A 115 -14.46 14.85 1.73
N ASP A 116 -14.56 16.15 1.95
CA ASP A 116 -13.44 16.91 2.53
C ASP A 116 -13.13 16.43 3.95
N GLU A 117 -14.12 16.02 4.72
CA GLU A 117 -13.98 15.46 6.07
C GLU A 117 -13.22 14.12 6.04
N GLU A 118 -13.54 13.22 5.10
CA GLU A 118 -12.83 11.96 4.91
C GLU A 118 -11.37 12.17 4.52
N ILE A 119 -11.11 13.16 3.66
CA ILE A 119 -9.76 13.55 3.27
C ILE A 119 -8.96 14.05 4.48
N ILE A 120 -9.54 14.95 5.27
CA ILE A 120 -8.91 15.49 6.48
C ILE A 120 -8.61 14.36 7.48
N GLU A 121 -9.57 13.47 7.70
CA GLU A 121 -9.39 12.34 8.62
C GLU A 121 -8.26 11.40 8.17
N ALA A 122 -8.22 11.05 6.89
CA ALA A 122 -7.14 10.24 6.33
C ALA A 122 -5.77 10.93 6.48
N CYS A 123 -5.71 12.25 6.25
CA CYS A 123 -4.50 13.04 6.42
C CYS A 123 -4.07 13.15 7.89
N LYS A 124 -5.00 13.21 8.84
CA LYS A 124 -4.69 13.17 10.28
C LYS A 124 -4.08 11.84 10.69
N ILE A 125 -4.66 10.72 10.23
CA ILE A 125 -4.11 9.38 10.49
C ILE A 125 -2.70 9.24 9.93
N ALA A 126 -2.47 9.72 8.70
CA ALA A 126 -1.16 9.72 8.06
C ALA A 126 -0.19 10.81 8.59
N GLN A 127 -0.57 11.58 9.62
CA GLN A 127 0.20 12.70 10.18
C GLN A 127 0.57 13.76 9.11
N ALA A 128 -0.33 13.96 8.14
CA ALA A 128 -0.15 14.96 7.08
C ALA A 128 -0.90 16.27 7.37
N ASP A 129 -1.97 16.24 8.15
CA ASP A 129 -2.81 17.41 8.40
C ASP A 129 -2.03 18.59 9.00
N GLU A 130 -1.12 18.32 9.93
CA GLU A 130 -0.33 19.35 10.62
C GLU A 130 0.44 20.23 9.62
N PHE A 131 1.25 19.64 8.74
CA PHE A 131 2.00 20.42 7.76
C PHE A 131 1.11 21.00 6.64
N ILE A 132 -0.02 20.36 6.32
CA ILE A 132 -0.98 20.91 5.34
C ILE A 132 -1.56 22.23 5.86
N GLN A 133 -1.87 22.32 7.15
CA GLN A 133 -2.39 23.54 7.78
C GLN A 133 -1.37 24.67 7.80
N GLU A 134 -0.07 24.40 7.71
CA GLU A 134 0.99 25.40 7.62
C GLU A 134 1.07 26.04 6.21
N PHE A 135 0.54 25.38 5.19
CA PHE A 135 0.50 25.95 3.85
C PHE A 135 -0.54 27.07 3.75
N LYS A 136 -0.20 28.14 3.01
CA LYS A 136 -1.08 29.32 2.82
C LYS A 136 -2.49 28.93 2.36
N ASP A 137 -2.60 27.97 1.46
CA ASP A 137 -3.86 27.54 0.83
C ASP A 137 -4.36 26.20 1.44
N GLY A 138 -3.72 25.71 2.53
CA GLY A 138 -4.12 24.45 3.18
C GLY A 138 -4.26 23.29 2.21
N TYR A 139 -5.40 22.62 2.23
CA TYR A 139 -5.72 21.50 1.36
C TYR A 139 -5.88 21.86 -0.13
N ASP A 140 -6.06 23.13 -0.46
CA ASP A 140 -6.12 23.63 -1.83
C ASP A 140 -4.74 24.02 -2.38
N THR A 141 -3.67 23.81 -1.58
CA THR A 141 -2.27 23.98 -2.01
C THR A 141 -1.99 23.12 -3.24
N LYS A 142 -1.47 23.75 -4.28
CA LYS A 142 -1.09 23.05 -5.52
C LYS A 142 0.21 22.29 -5.33
N ILE A 143 0.18 21.04 -5.69
CA ILE A 143 1.35 20.16 -5.79
C ILE A 143 1.93 20.31 -7.20
N GLU A 144 3.22 20.58 -7.28
CA GLU A 144 3.95 20.62 -8.54
C GLU A 144 4.22 19.20 -9.06
N ARG A 145 4.59 19.10 -10.34
CA ARG A 145 4.87 17.82 -10.98
C ARG A 145 5.85 16.97 -10.15
N GLY A 146 5.43 15.76 -9.82
CA GLY A 146 6.22 14.82 -9.01
C GLY A 146 6.35 15.21 -7.53
N GLY A 147 5.63 16.25 -7.06
CA GLY A 147 5.72 16.73 -5.68
C GLY A 147 7.01 17.51 -5.38
N ALA A 148 7.50 18.30 -6.36
CA ALA A 148 8.76 19.06 -6.23
C ALA A 148 8.73 20.08 -5.09
N ASN A 149 7.56 20.59 -4.73
CA ASN A 149 7.36 21.60 -3.67
C ASN A 149 6.99 21.01 -2.29
N VAL A 150 7.10 19.71 -2.12
CA VAL A 150 6.92 19.02 -0.81
C VAL A 150 8.14 18.15 -0.50
N SER A 151 8.48 18.01 0.79
CA SER A 151 9.58 17.14 1.22
C SER A 151 9.27 15.66 0.94
N GLY A 152 10.30 14.82 0.97
CA GLY A 152 10.14 13.37 0.81
C GLY A 152 9.19 12.77 1.85
N GLY A 153 9.32 13.15 3.11
CA GLY A 153 8.43 12.71 4.20
C GLY A 153 7.00 13.21 4.05
N GLN A 154 6.80 14.47 3.66
CA GLN A 154 5.48 15.03 3.37
C GLN A 154 4.81 14.30 2.21
N ARG A 155 5.54 14.04 1.12
CA ARG A 155 5.06 13.28 -0.03
C ARG A 155 4.61 11.88 0.36
N GLN A 156 5.40 11.20 1.17
CA GLN A 156 5.09 9.87 1.66
C GLN A 156 3.81 9.85 2.50
N ARG A 157 3.66 10.78 3.46
CA ARG A 157 2.46 10.89 4.28
C ARG A 157 1.21 11.17 3.44
N LEU A 158 1.32 12.00 2.41
CA LEU A 158 0.23 12.22 1.46
C LEU A 158 -0.13 10.94 0.67
N CYS A 159 0.87 10.15 0.26
CA CYS A 159 0.62 8.86 -0.41
C CYS A 159 -0.03 7.84 0.53
N ILE A 160 0.34 7.82 1.82
CA ILE A 160 -0.32 7.00 2.83
C ILE A 160 -1.78 7.43 3.02
N ALA A 161 -2.05 8.74 3.17
CA ALA A 161 -3.41 9.26 3.29
C ALA A 161 -4.28 8.87 2.08
N ARG A 162 -3.74 8.99 0.87
CA ARG A 162 -4.40 8.57 -0.36
C ARG A 162 -4.72 7.07 -0.36
N ALA A 163 -3.81 6.22 0.10
CA ALA A 163 -4.03 4.79 0.24
C ALA A 163 -5.12 4.46 1.26
N LEU A 164 -5.17 5.17 2.39
CA LEU A 164 -6.20 5.02 3.41
C LEU A 164 -7.61 5.37 2.90
N LEU A 165 -7.72 6.34 1.99
CA LEU A 165 -9.00 6.73 1.37
C LEU A 165 -9.58 5.65 0.44
N MET A 166 -8.77 4.73 -0.07
CA MET A 166 -9.27 3.55 -0.78
C MET A 166 -10.08 2.62 0.13
N ASN A 167 -9.98 2.79 1.45
CA ASN A 167 -10.59 1.92 2.47
C ASN A 167 -10.26 0.42 2.24
N PRO A 168 -8.98 0.07 2.05
CA PRO A 168 -8.58 -1.27 1.64
C PRO A 168 -8.74 -2.28 2.77
N LYS A 169 -8.83 -3.57 2.43
CA LYS A 169 -8.73 -4.68 3.38
C LYS A 169 -7.29 -4.96 3.80
N ILE A 170 -6.35 -4.70 2.90
CA ILE A 170 -4.91 -4.90 3.09
C ILE A 170 -4.18 -3.61 2.72
N LEU A 171 -3.34 -3.12 3.64
CA LEU A 171 -2.44 -1.99 3.40
C LEU A 171 -0.99 -2.46 3.46
N ILE A 172 -0.25 -2.24 2.39
CA ILE A 172 1.17 -2.56 2.27
C ILE A 172 1.96 -1.26 2.23
N LEU A 173 2.95 -1.16 3.13
CA LEU A 173 3.88 -0.03 3.18
C LEU A 173 5.29 -0.57 2.85
N ASP A 174 5.70 -0.45 1.58
CA ASP A 174 7.00 -0.96 1.11
C ASP A 174 8.09 0.10 1.26
N ASP A 175 9.08 -0.18 2.13
CA ASP A 175 10.21 0.70 2.49
C ASP A 175 9.82 2.15 2.88
N SER A 176 8.54 2.36 3.14
CA SER A 176 8.01 3.66 3.51
C SER A 176 8.24 4.00 4.99
N THR A 177 8.77 3.04 5.77
CA THR A 177 8.91 3.15 7.24
C THR A 177 10.04 4.08 7.69
N SER A 178 11.00 4.44 6.84
CA SER A 178 12.07 5.38 7.20
C SER A 178 11.58 6.81 7.49
N ALA A 179 10.36 7.16 7.05
CA ALA A 179 9.72 8.45 7.29
C ALA A 179 8.39 8.34 8.08
N VAL A 180 7.98 7.12 8.45
CA VAL A 180 6.79 6.89 9.29
C VAL A 180 7.27 6.70 10.72
N ASP A 181 6.87 7.60 11.60
CA ASP A 181 7.17 7.50 13.03
C ASP A 181 6.23 6.48 13.73
N THR A 182 6.62 6.07 14.93
CA THR A 182 5.87 5.11 15.76
C THR A 182 4.42 5.55 16.00
N LYS A 183 4.15 6.86 15.99
CA LYS A 183 2.82 7.41 16.18
C LYS A 183 1.93 7.15 14.97
N THR A 184 2.44 7.37 13.78
CA THR A 184 1.72 7.10 12.52
C THR A 184 1.44 5.61 12.38
N ASP A 185 2.42 4.74 12.67
CA ASP A 185 2.23 3.29 12.66
C ASP A 185 1.10 2.85 13.59
N SER A 186 1.06 3.37 14.83
CA SER A 186 0.02 3.02 15.79
C SER A 186 -1.37 3.52 15.38
N LEU A 187 -1.49 4.69 14.77
CA LEU A 187 -2.76 5.23 14.25
C LEU A 187 -3.27 4.41 13.06
N ILE A 188 -2.39 4.07 12.13
CA ILE A 188 -2.74 3.20 11.00
C ILE A 188 -3.20 1.84 11.53
N ALA A 189 -2.42 1.20 12.42
CA ALA A 189 -2.75 -0.09 13.01
C ALA A 189 -4.12 -0.07 13.72
N SER A 190 -4.43 0.99 14.47
CA SER A 190 -5.71 1.13 15.16
C SER A 190 -6.89 1.15 14.20
N ARG A 191 -6.76 1.81 13.02
CA ARG A 191 -7.81 1.87 12.01
C ARG A 191 -8.15 0.49 11.43
N PHE A 192 -7.16 -0.38 11.26
CA PHE A 192 -7.37 -1.74 10.74
C PHE A 192 -7.90 -2.71 11.79
N ARG A 193 -7.61 -2.49 13.10
CA ARG A 193 -8.11 -3.33 14.20
C ARG A 193 -9.59 -3.11 14.52
N ILE A 194 -10.12 -1.91 14.31
CA ILE A 194 -11.52 -1.54 14.68
C ILE A 194 -12.55 -2.14 13.69
N LYS A 195 -12.13 -2.67 12.55
CA LYS A 195 -13.02 -3.20 11.50
C LYS A 195 -13.11 -4.73 11.42
N SER A 196 -12.53 -5.44 12.39
CA SER A 196 -12.62 -6.91 12.48
C SER A 196 -13.82 -7.34 13.34
#